data_0ebf3e076904b1e94035d136bf238cad
#
_entry.id   0ebf3e076904b1e94035d136bf238cad
#
_cell.length_a   1.000
_cell.length_b   1.000
_cell.length_c   1.000
_cell.angle_alpha   90.00
_cell.angle_beta   90.00
_cell.angle_gamma   90.00
#
_symmetry.space_group_name_H-M   'P 1'
#
loop_
_entity.id
_entity.type
_entity.pdbx_description
1 polymer ?
#
loop_
_entity_poly.entity_id
_entity_poly.type
_entity_poly.pdbx_seq_one_letter_code
_entity_poly.pdbx_strand_id
1 'polypeptide(L)'
;MKEAEDLTRREKREQILKKHSEEKGAFRRGVTISNREWNKSERTQEHKLIVRRRKLSVFFISITAVSILMVVFLLQFVSRVSVTAKSISNNNLEKYKTSIEEYFSANPSERFMPNLNKKALISKVQNDNPEILDISNINLNGITSYNFELSFRKPVASWNAEGKELFVDSEGASFSTTLFDKPALAIVDDSGLTASNGKNVASGSFFSFVGKLVAAANNNGLEITKIRIPPASLRQVEVSVNGVKYYAKMSTSESAEGQMANFKTAINYFATHKVSPSYVDLRIEGKGYYK
;
A
#
# COMPACT_ATOMS: atom_id res chain seq x y z
N MET A 1 -73.78 76.03 -62.12
CA MET A 1 -74.27 75.67 -60.79
C MET A 1 -73.78 74.28 -60.48
N LYS A 2 -72.88 74.12 -59.53
CA LYS A 2 -72.47 72.81 -59.00
C LYS A 2 -73.13 72.65 -57.64
N GLU A 3 -74.05 71.66 -57.55
CA GLU A 3 -74.64 71.28 -56.28
C GLU A 3 -73.53 70.73 -55.36
N ALA A 4 -73.46 71.37 -54.22
CA ALA A 4 -72.64 70.83 -53.13
C ALA A 4 -73.46 69.74 -52.43
N GLU A 5 -73.12 68.47 -52.60
CA GLU A 5 -73.65 67.36 -51.81
C GLU A 5 -73.34 67.57 -50.36
N ASP A 6 -74.35 67.82 -49.56
CA ASP A 6 -74.26 67.96 -48.15
C ASP A 6 -74.22 66.62 -47.47
N LEU A 7 -72.98 66.08 -47.32
CA LEU A 7 -72.74 64.75 -46.71
C LEU A 7 -73.27 64.77 -45.26
N THR A 8 -74.12 63.79 -44.97
CA THR A 8 -74.68 63.61 -43.62
C THR A 8 -73.60 63.38 -42.57
N ARG A 9 -73.88 63.79 -41.34
CA ARG A 9 -72.94 63.64 -40.19
C ARG A 9 -72.41 62.21 -40.06
N ARG A 10 -73.11 61.23 -40.49
CA ARG A 10 -72.73 59.81 -40.41
C ARG A 10 -71.70 59.47 -41.47
N GLU A 11 -71.79 59.92 -42.66
CA GLU A 11 -70.82 59.76 -43.71
C GLU A 11 -69.51 60.46 -43.48
N LYS A 12 -69.53 61.60 -42.90
CA LYS A 12 -68.32 62.31 -42.47
C LYS A 12 -67.57 61.54 -41.38
N ARG A 13 -68.25 60.88 -40.44
CA ARG A 13 -67.66 60.06 -39.43
C ARG A 13 -67.06 58.81 -40.03
N GLU A 14 -67.70 58.19 -40.97
CA GLU A 14 -67.20 56.98 -41.66
C GLU A 14 -65.94 57.25 -42.51
N GLN A 15 -65.89 58.43 -43.15
CA GLN A 15 -64.70 58.85 -43.90
C GLN A 15 -63.52 59.15 -42.94
N ILE A 16 -63.75 59.74 -41.79
CA ILE A 16 -62.69 59.98 -40.78
C ILE A 16 -62.21 58.69 -40.19
N LEU A 17 -63.09 57.69 -39.95
CA LEU A 17 -62.73 56.35 -39.46
C LEU A 17 -61.95 55.58 -40.49
N LYS A 18 -62.32 55.64 -41.78
CA LYS A 18 -61.60 55.04 -42.88
C LYS A 18 -60.19 55.62 -43.02
N LYS A 19 -60.09 56.95 -42.99
CA LYS A 19 -58.79 57.61 -43.05
C LYS A 19 -57.90 57.29 -41.86
N HIS A 20 -58.44 57.14 -40.65
CA HIS A 20 -57.70 56.69 -39.47
C HIS A 20 -57.33 55.22 -39.53
N SER A 21 -58.10 54.38 -40.18
CA SER A 21 -57.74 52.92 -40.37
C SER A 21 -56.65 52.73 -41.42
N GLU A 22 -56.63 53.61 -42.44
CA GLU A 22 -55.57 53.62 -43.47
C GLU A 22 -54.27 54.14 -42.92
N GLU A 23 -54.29 55.19 -42.10
CA GLU A 23 -53.09 55.71 -41.36
C GLU A 23 -52.52 54.67 -40.35
N LYS A 24 -53.39 53.91 -39.64
CA LYS A 24 -52.94 52.84 -38.78
C LYS A 24 -52.31 51.68 -39.55
N GLY A 25 -52.79 51.39 -40.74
CA GLY A 25 -52.24 50.37 -41.65
C GLY A 25 -50.87 50.78 -42.18
N ALA A 26 -50.67 52.06 -42.52
CA ALA A 26 -49.37 52.60 -42.95
C ALA A 26 -48.34 52.61 -41.80
N PHE A 27 -48.77 52.93 -40.57
CA PHE A 27 -47.91 52.90 -39.40
C PHE A 27 -47.43 51.50 -39.02
N ARG A 28 -48.29 50.46 -39.18
CA ARG A 28 -47.89 49.07 -38.99
C ARG A 28 -46.83 48.60 -40.00
N ARG A 29 -46.87 49.07 -41.24
CA ARG A 29 -45.85 48.75 -42.26
C ARG A 29 -44.51 49.42 -41.92
N GLY A 30 -44.52 50.64 -41.41
CA GLY A 30 -43.32 51.35 -40.97
C GLY A 30 -42.61 50.65 -39.79
N VAL A 31 -43.36 50.12 -38.80
CA VAL A 31 -42.81 49.34 -37.69
C VAL A 31 -42.14 48.06 -38.14
N THR A 32 -42.69 47.39 -39.17
CA THR A 32 -42.08 46.18 -39.71
C THR A 32 -40.79 46.44 -40.50
N ILE A 33 -40.67 47.62 -41.14
CA ILE A 33 -39.46 48.03 -41.85
C ILE A 33 -38.35 48.46 -40.85
N SER A 34 -38.73 49.17 -39.77
CA SER A 34 -37.77 49.59 -38.73
C SER A 34 -37.17 48.39 -37.96
N ASN A 35 -37.91 47.32 -37.75
CA ASN A 35 -37.41 46.10 -37.11
C ASN A 35 -36.32 45.38 -37.96
N ARG A 36 -36.35 45.55 -39.27
CA ARG A 36 -35.32 45.02 -40.19
C ARG A 36 -34.04 45.85 -40.18
N GLU A 37 -34.13 47.14 -39.95
CA GLU A 37 -32.98 48.07 -39.85
C GLU A 37 -32.36 48.06 -38.46
N TRP A 38 -33.13 47.86 -37.41
CA TRP A 38 -32.63 47.70 -36.05
C TRP A 38 -31.66 46.51 -35.91
N ASN A 39 -31.85 45.44 -36.66
CA ASN A 39 -30.95 44.32 -36.68
C ASN A 39 -29.61 44.60 -37.39
N LYS A 40 -29.48 45.75 -38.05
CA LYS A 40 -28.28 46.22 -38.78
C LYS A 40 -27.57 47.36 -38.05
N SER A 41 -28.10 47.86 -36.89
CA SER A 41 -27.45 48.96 -36.18
C SER A 41 -26.09 48.52 -35.62
N GLU A 42 -25.09 49.38 -35.68
CA GLU A 42 -23.73 49.15 -35.18
C GLU A 42 -23.74 48.61 -33.74
N ARG A 43 -24.57 49.19 -32.87
CA ARG A 43 -24.73 48.73 -31.47
C ARG A 43 -25.18 47.27 -31.34
N THR A 44 -26.06 46.81 -32.20
CA THR A 44 -26.55 45.40 -32.20
C THR A 44 -25.47 44.48 -32.76
N GLN A 45 -24.64 44.92 -33.68
CA GLN A 45 -23.51 44.18 -34.19
C GLN A 45 -22.40 44.06 -33.14
N GLU A 46 -22.05 45.14 -32.47
CA GLU A 46 -21.11 45.15 -31.35
C GLU A 46 -21.56 44.23 -30.21
N HIS A 47 -22.83 44.31 -29.81
CA HIS A 47 -23.36 43.43 -28.77
C HIS A 47 -23.32 41.95 -29.19
N LYS A 48 -23.65 41.61 -30.43
CA LYS A 48 -23.52 40.27 -30.97
C LYS A 48 -22.06 39.78 -30.97
N LEU A 49 -21.11 40.68 -31.29
CA LEU A 49 -19.70 40.35 -31.26
C LEU A 49 -19.21 40.12 -29.82
N ILE A 50 -19.62 40.93 -28.84
CA ILE A 50 -19.29 40.75 -27.43
C ILE A 50 -19.83 39.42 -26.91
N VAL A 51 -21.10 39.11 -27.19
CA VAL A 51 -21.74 37.86 -26.78
C VAL A 51 -21.04 36.65 -27.43
N ARG A 52 -20.68 36.79 -28.71
CA ARG A 52 -19.93 35.75 -29.43
C ARG A 52 -18.53 35.53 -28.85
N ARG A 53 -17.79 36.61 -28.56
CA ARG A 53 -16.48 36.55 -27.88
C ARG A 53 -16.60 35.91 -26.50
N ARG A 54 -17.59 36.26 -25.70
CA ARG A 54 -17.83 35.66 -24.40
C ARG A 54 -18.16 34.16 -24.51
N LYS A 55 -19.00 33.77 -25.47
CA LYS A 55 -19.27 32.33 -25.72
C LYS A 55 -18.01 31.56 -26.16
N LEU A 56 -17.19 32.16 -27.03
CA LEU A 56 -15.93 31.60 -27.44
C LEU A 56 -14.95 31.49 -26.28
N SER A 57 -14.82 32.53 -25.43
CA SER A 57 -13.93 32.45 -24.27
C SER A 57 -14.37 31.38 -23.27
N VAL A 58 -15.67 31.25 -22.98
CA VAL A 58 -16.22 30.19 -22.14
C VAL A 58 -15.94 28.81 -22.74
N PHE A 59 -16.09 28.67 -24.06
CA PHE A 59 -15.78 27.42 -24.77
C PHE A 59 -14.29 27.06 -24.65
N PHE A 60 -13.38 27.99 -24.85
CA PHE A 60 -11.94 27.74 -24.69
C PHE A 60 -11.57 27.44 -23.23
N ILE A 61 -12.13 28.16 -22.26
CA ILE A 61 -11.93 27.89 -20.84
C ILE A 61 -12.41 26.47 -20.48
N SER A 62 -13.58 26.04 -21.00
CA SER A 62 -14.09 24.69 -20.73
C SER A 62 -13.22 23.60 -21.36
N ILE A 63 -12.73 23.79 -22.59
CA ILE A 63 -11.77 22.86 -23.21
C ILE A 63 -10.49 22.77 -22.39
N THR A 64 -9.92 23.90 -21.99
CA THR A 64 -8.71 23.92 -21.16
C THR A 64 -8.93 23.20 -19.84
N ALA A 65 -10.06 23.45 -19.17
CA ALA A 65 -10.40 22.76 -17.93
C ALA A 65 -10.53 21.24 -18.11
N VAL A 66 -11.21 20.79 -19.16
CA VAL A 66 -11.34 19.36 -19.51
C VAL A 66 -9.97 18.75 -19.82
N SER A 67 -9.11 19.48 -20.56
CA SER A 67 -7.76 19.00 -20.88
C SER A 67 -6.92 18.84 -19.61
N ILE A 68 -6.98 19.78 -18.68
CA ILE A 68 -6.29 19.69 -17.38
C ILE A 68 -6.81 18.47 -16.59
N LEU A 69 -8.12 18.29 -16.50
CA LEU A 69 -8.73 17.14 -15.82
C LEU A 69 -8.28 15.81 -16.46
N MET A 70 -8.23 15.77 -17.79
CA MET A 70 -7.76 14.60 -18.52
C MET A 70 -6.28 14.30 -18.21
N VAL A 71 -5.42 15.30 -18.18
CA VAL A 71 -4.01 15.14 -17.80
C VAL A 71 -3.89 14.62 -16.36
N VAL A 72 -4.62 15.21 -15.40
CA VAL A 72 -4.64 14.75 -14.01
C VAL A 72 -5.11 13.30 -13.92
N PHE A 73 -6.13 12.92 -14.68
CA PHE A 73 -6.60 11.53 -14.76
C PHE A 73 -5.54 10.58 -15.30
N LEU A 74 -4.86 10.96 -16.37
CA LEU A 74 -3.79 10.15 -16.97
C LEU A 74 -2.58 9.99 -16.05
N LEU A 75 -2.25 11.01 -15.24
CA LEU A 75 -1.17 10.95 -14.25
C LEU A 75 -1.45 9.92 -13.12
N GLN A 76 -2.71 9.57 -12.90
CA GLN A 76 -3.08 8.57 -11.90
C GLN A 76 -2.98 7.13 -12.41
N PHE A 77 -2.58 6.94 -13.67
CA PHE A 77 -2.48 5.61 -14.27
C PHE A 77 -1.05 5.07 -14.20
N VAL A 78 -0.88 3.88 -13.61
CA VAL A 78 0.43 3.20 -13.51
C VAL A 78 0.82 2.63 -14.87
N SER A 79 1.72 3.32 -15.57
CA SER A 79 2.30 2.85 -16.83
C SER A 79 3.59 2.08 -16.59
N ARG A 80 4.43 2.58 -15.67
CA ARG A 80 5.73 1.99 -15.32
C ARG A 80 5.81 1.75 -13.83
N VAL A 81 6.34 0.59 -13.46
CA VAL A 81 6.62 0.19 -12.09
C VAL A 81 8.11 0.34 -11.84
N SER A 82 8.48 1.02 -10.78
CA SER A 82 9.82 1.00 -10.19
C SER A 82 9.73 0.51 -8.76
N VAL A 83 10.78 -0.12 -8.27
CA VAL A 83 10.82 -0.69 -6.93
C VAL A 83 12.05 -0.20 -6.20
N THR A 84 11.87 0.20 -4.95
CA THR A 84 12.96 0.55 -4.04
C THR A 84 12.83 -0.24 -2.75
N ALA A 85 13.94 -0.51 -2.10
CA ALA A 85 14.00 -1.19 -0.82
C ALA A 85 14.21 -0.17 0.30
N LYS A 86 13.39 -0.25 1.35
CA LYS A 86 13.58 0.57 2.54
C LYS A 86 14.80 0.05 3.32
N SER A 87 15.75 0.95 3.59
CA SER A 87 16.94 0.66 4.41
C SER A 87 17.94 -0.36 3.84
N ILE A 88 17.84 -0.72 2.58
CA ILE A 88 18.79 -1.63 1.92
C ILE A 88 19.33 -0.93 0.67
N SER A 89 20.63 -0.67 0.67
CA SER A 89 21.34 -0.09 -0.46
C SER A 89 21.80 -1.22 -1.38
N ASN A 90 21.23 -1.25 -2.56
CA ASN A 90 21.60 -2.12 -3.66
C ASN A 90 21.05 -3.54 -3.60
N ASN A 91 20.18 -3.92 -4.59
CA ASN A 91 20.19 -5.30 -5.03
C ASN A 91 19.23 -5.51 -6.18
N ASN A 92 19.32 -6.60 -6.87
CA ASN A 92 18.48 -7.03 -7.94
C ASN A 92 17.01 -7.10 -7.49
N LEU A 93 16.29 -5.95 -7.54
CA LEU A 93 14.88 -5.84 -7.18
C LEU A 93 13.94 -6.20 -8.33
N GLU A 94 14.49 -6.65 -9.47
CA GLU A 94 13.71 -6.99 -10.67
C GLU A 94 12.68 -8.11 -10.40
N LYS A 95 13.03 -9.09 -9.55
CA LYS A 95 12.10 -10.15 -9.13
C LYS A 95 10.80 -9.56 -8.52
N TYR A 96 10.93 -8.58 -7.64
CA TYR A 96 9.79 -7.96 -6.95
C TYR A 96 9.00 -7.06 -7.88
N LYS A 97 9.70 -6.36 -8.77
CA LYS A 97 9.08 -5.57 -9.84
C LYS A 97 8.22 -6.46 -10.73
N THR A 98 8.75 -7.61 -11.15
CA THR A 98 8.00 -8.60 -11.95
C THR A 98 6.73 -9.05 -11.25
N SER A 99 6.78 -9.38 -9.95
CA SER A 99 5.59 -9.78 -9.18
C SER A 99 4.51 -8.67 -9.13
N ILE A 100 4.92 -7.40 -9.03
CA ILE A 100 3.99 -6.26 -9.07
C ILE A 100 3.41 -6.08 -10.49
N GLU A 101 4.22 -6.23 -11.53
CA GLU A 101 3.77 -6.13 -12.92
C GLU A 101 2.81 -7.26 -13.28
N GLU A 102 3.05 -8.48 -12.81
CA GLU A 102 2.15 -9.62 -12.95
C GLU A 102 0.79 -9.36 -12.29
N TYR A 103 0.80 -8.78 -11.08
CA TYR A 103 -0.44 -8.37 -10.42
C TYR A 103 -1.25 -7.39 -11.28
N PHE A 104 -0.62 -6.34 -11.80
CA PHE A 104 -1.27 -5.37 -12.68
C PHE A 104 -1.69 -5.94 -14.02
N SER A 105 -1.01 -6.97 -14.50
CA SER A 105 -1.39 -7.68 -15.72
C SER A 105 -2.65 -8.50 -15.51
N ALA A 106 -2.80 -9.11 -14.34
CA ALA A 106 -4.00 -9.84 -13.94
C ALA A 106 -5.17 -8.90 -13.57
N ASN A 107 -4.87 -7.67 -13.10
CA ASN A 107 -5.85 -6.69 -12.64
C ASN A 107 -5.67 -5.33 -13.35
N PRO A 108 -5.94 -5.22 -14.67
CA PRO A 108 -5.65 -4.01 -15.44
C PRO A 108 -6.37 -2.75 -14.95
N SER A 109 -7.57 -2.88 -14.38
CA SER A 109 -8.35 -1.76 -13.82
C SER A 109 -7.69 -1.12 -12.59
N GLU A 110 -6.86 -1.87 -11.88
CA GLU A 110 -6.14 -1.40 -10.70
C GLU A 110 -4.85 -0.63 -11.03
N ARG A 111 -4.48 -0.57 -12.33
CA ARG A 111 -3.46 0.39 -12.79
C ARG A 111 -3.90 1.85 -12.60
N PHE A 112 -5.19 2.10 -12.46
CA PHE A 112 -5.71 3.38 -12.03
C PHE A 112 -5.61 3.47 -10.49
N MET A 113 -4.68 4.28 -9.98
CA MET A 113 -4.30 4.32 -8.56
C MET A 113 -5.46 4.48 -7.57
N PRO A 114 -6.49 5.31 -7.84
CA PRO A 114 -7.67 5.39 -6.97
C PRO A 114 -8.44 4.07 -6.83
N ASN A 115 -8.29 3.15 -7.79
CA ASN A 115 -8.96 1.85 -7.79
C ASN A 115 -8.07 0.71 -7.25
N LEU A 116 -6.81 1.00 -6.88
CA LEU A 116 -5.86 0.00 -6.43
C LEU A 116 -6.28 -0.65 -5.12
N ASN A 117 -6.44 -1.96 -5.12
CA ASN A 117 -6.58 -2.75 -3.90
C ASN A 117 -5.21 -3.07 -3.30
N LYS A 118 -4.69 -2.11 -2.50
CA LYS A 118 -3.37 -2.25 -1.88
C LYS A 118 -3.22 -3.55 -1.08
N LYS A 119 -4.28 -4.01 -0.38
CA LYS A 119 -4.22 -5.26 0.41
C LYS A 119 -4.04 -6.48 -0.48
N ALA A 120 -4.78 -6.55 -1.58
CA ALA A 120 -4.67 -7.65 -2.55
C ALA A 120 -3.28 -7.68 -3.21
N LEU A 121 -2.76 -6.51 -3.60
CA LEU A 121 -1.40 -6.38 -4.14
C LEU A 121 -0.36 -6.87 -3.14
N ILE A 122 -0.40 -6.40 -1.88
CA ILE A 122 0.53 -6.83 -0.82
C ILE A 122 0.45 -8.35 -0.63
N SER A 123 -0.76 -8.90 -0.50
CA SER A 123 -0.94 -10.35 -0.30
C SER A 123 -0.36 -11.16 -1.46
N LYS A 124 -0.56 -10.73 -2.72
CA LYS A 124 0.01 -11.40 -3.89
C LYS A 124 1.53 -11.34 -3.86
N VAL A 125 2.10 -10.16 -3.63
CA VAL A 125 3.56 -9.97 -3.60
C VAL A 125 4.22 -10.76 -2.45
N GLN A 126 3.58 -10.83 -1.27
CA GLN A 126 4.02 -11.63 -0.13
C GLN A 126 3.92 -13.14 -0.38
N ASN A 127 2.88 -13.60 -1.07
CA ASN A 127 2.75 -15.01 -1.42
C ASN A 127 3.84 -15.46 -2.39
N ASP A 128 4.19 -14.61 -3.35
CA ASP A 128 5.25 -14.90 -4.30
C ASP A 128 6.65 -14.73 -3.68
N ASN A 129 6.79 -13.80 -2.73
CA ASN A 129 8.04 -13.39 -2.11
C ASN A 129 7.86 -13.22 -0.59
N PRO A 130 7.90 -14.34 0.17
CA PRO A 130 7.63 -14.33 1.62
C PRO A 130 8.58 -13.45 2.45
N GLU A 131 9.76 -13.12 1.92
CA GLU A 131 10.72 -12.20 2.53
C GLU A 131 10.23 -10.74 2.57
N ILE A 132 9.14 -10.39 1.85
CA ILE A 132 8.55 -9.05 1.89
C ILE A 132 7.63 -8.94 3.10
N LEU A 133 7.86 -7.90 3.90
CA LEU A 133 7.01 -7.57 5.04
C LEU A 133 5.79 -6.75 4.61
N ASP A 134 6.01 -5.70 3.81
CA ASP A 134 4.96 -4.79 3.36
C ASP A 134 5.42 -3.93 2.17
N ILE A 135 4.46 -3.30 1.49
CA ILE A 135 4.69 -2.16 0.60
C ILE A 135 4.45 -0.89 1.42
N SER A 136 5.53 -0.32 1.95
CA SER A 136 5.48 0.80 2.90
C SER A 136 4.93 2.06 2.26
N ASN A 137 5.31 2.33 1.00
CA ASN A 137 4.89 3.52 0.30
C ASN A 137 4.73 3.29 -1.21
N ILE A 138 3.85 4.10 -1.83
CA ILE A 138 3.65 4.11 -3.28
C ILE A 138 3.68 5.57 -3.72
N ASN A 139 4.73 5.97 -4.41
CA ASN A 139 4.98 7.34 -4.82
C ASN A 139 4.99 7.49 -6.33
N LEU A 140 4.46 8.60 -6.82
CA LEU A 140 4.62 9.00 -8.21
C LEU A 140 6.08 9.42 -8.45
N ASN A 141 6.75 8.75 -9.38
CA ASN A 141 8.13 9.03 -9.78
C ASN A 141 8.21 9.32 -11.28
N GLY A 142 7.83 10.54 -11.67
CA GLY A 142 7.73 10.98 -13.06
C GLY A 142 6.30 10.91 -13.63
N ILE A 143 6.18 10.99 -14.94
CA ILE A 143 4.89 10.97 -15.64
C ILE A 143 4.42 9.51 -15.72
N THR A 144 3.33 9.16 -15.05
CA THR A 144 2.73 7.80 -15.03
C THR A 144 3.65 6.67 -14.55
N SER A 145 4.79 6.99 -13.93
CA SER A 145 5.68 6.02 -13.30
C SER A 145 5.48 6.04 -11.79
N TYR A 146 5.25 4.88 -11.19
CA TYR A 146 5.07 4.74 -9.74
C TYR A 146 6.19 3.92 -9.14
N ASN A 147 6.70 4.41 -8.00
CA ASN A 147 7.70 3.73 -7.20
C ASN A 147 7.04 3.04 -6.00
N PHE A 148 7.28 1.75 -5.89
CA PHE A 148 6.82 0.90 -4.79
C PHE A 148 7.98 0.69 -3.82
N GLU A 149 7.87 1.25 -2.62
CA GLU A 149 8.87 1.11 -1.58
C GLU A 149 8.57 -0.14 -0.76
N LEU A 150 9.43 -1.16 -0.88
CA LEU A 150 9.29 -2.44 -0.19
C LEU A 150 9.98 -2.43 1.16
N SER A 151 9.32 -2.95 2.17
CA SER A 151 9.88 -3.32 3.46
C SER A 151 10.12 -4.82 3.51
N PHE A 152 11.30 -5.24 3.95
CA PHE A 152 11.68 -6.65 4.04
C PHE A 152 11.67 -7.15 5.48
N ARG A 153 11.37 -8.44 5.65
CA ARG A 153 11.43 -9.11 6.95
C ARG A 153 12.88 -9.21 7.40
N LYS A 154 13.14 -8.76 8.62
CA LYS A 154 14.47 -8.89 9.24
C LYS A 154 14.57 -10.27 9.91
N PRO A 155 15.52 -11.12 9.52
CA PRO A 155 15.68 -12.43 10.13
C PRO A 155 16.20 -12.29 11.56
N VAL A 156 15.60 -13.03 12.50
CA VAL A 156 16.06 -13.11 13.90
C VAL A 156 16.78 -14.44 14.17
N ALA A 157 16.48 -15.47 13.39
CA ALA A 157 17.16 -16.77 13.46
C ALA A 157 17.16 -17.45 12.10
N SER A 158 18.15 -18.33 11.86
CA SER A 158 18.05 -19.35 10.83
C SER A 158 17.28 -20.55 11.40
N TRP A 159 16.36 -21.10 10.61
CA TRP A 159 15.53 -22.26 10.96
C TRP A 159 15.87 -23.44 10.05
N ASN A 160 16.36 -24.51 10.65
CA ASN A 160 16.71 -25.73 9.92
C ASN A 160 15.72 -26.84 10.32
N ALA A 161 14.92 -27.29 9.36
CA ALA A 161 13.99 -28.40 9.52
C ALA A 161 14.15 -29.36 8.34
N GLU A 162 14.32 -30.66 8.60
CA GLU A 162 14.48 -31.70 7.57
C GLU A 162 15.59 -31.40 6.53
N GLY A 163 16.66 -30.71 6.98
CA GLY A 163 17.77 -30.34 6.09
C GLY A 163 17.51 -29.15 5.18
N LYS A 164 16.35 -28.46 5.33
CA LYS A 164 16.04 -27.20 4.66
C LYS A 164 16.35 -26.03 5.58
N GLU A 165 17.17 -25.10 5.11
CA GLU A 165 17.47 -23.86 5.83
C GLU A 165 16.48 -22.76 5.36
N LEU A 166 15.75 -22.19 6.31
CA LEU A 166 14.90 -21.02 6.16
C LEU A 166 15.36 -19.95 7.13
N PHE A 167 14.93 -18.72 6.92
CA PHE A 167 15.03 -17.63 7.87
C PHE A 167 13.68 -17.41 8.52
N VAL A 168 13.67 -16.90 9.75
CA VAL A 168 12.44 -16.57 10.47
C VAL A 168 12.55 -15.18 11.07
N ASP A 169 11.45 -14.45 11.02
CA ASP A 169 11.34 -13.14 11.70
C ASP A 169 10.82 -13.29 13.14
N SER A 170 10.65 -12.16 13.83
CA SER A 170 10.14 -12.11 15.20
C SER A 170 8.70 -12.60 15.36
N GLU A 171 7.93 -12.66 14.29
CA GLU A 171 6.54 -13.14 14.27
C GLU A 171 6.45 -14.64 13.93
N GLY A 172 7.58 -15.23 13.54
CA GLY A 172 7.67 -16.64 13.16
C GLY A 172 7.40 -16.92 11.70
N ALA A 173 7.25 -15.89 10.88
CA ALA A 173 7.10 -16.05 9.44
C ALA A 173 8.42 -16.51 8.84
N SER A 174 8.36 -17.58 8.04
CA SER A 174 9.55 -18.16 7.39
C SER A 174 9.73 -17.65 5.97
N PHE A 175 10.97 -17.53 5.56
CA PHE A 175 11.35 -17.14 4.20
C PHE A 175 12.71 -17.75 3.83
N SER A 176 12.88 -18.04 2.54
CA SER A 176 14.09 -18.73 2.05
C SER A 176 15.22 -17.77 1.66
N THR A 177 14.92 -16.51 1.44
CA THR A 177 15.87 -15.50 0.95
C THR A 177 15.89 -14.31 1.90
N THR A 178 17.07 -13.81 2.24
CA THR A 178 17.21 -12.59 3.03
C THR A 178 18.13 -11.59 2.31
N LEU A 179 17.84 -10.32 2.47
CA LEU A 179 18.69 -9.21 2.04
C LEU A 179 19.55 -8.67 3.18
N PHE A 180 19.41 -9.22 4.38
CA PHE A 180 20.17 -8.87 5.57
C PHE A 180 21.26 -9.91 5.84
N ASP A 181 22.20 -9.61 6.72
CA ASP A 181 23.19 -10.53 7.18
C ASP A 181 22.54 -11.75 7.85
N LYS A 182 23.22 -12.90 7.74
CA LYS A 182 22.75 -14.13 8.36
C LYS A 182 22.72 -13.98 9.88
N PRO A 183 21.61 -14.30 10.56
CA PRO A 183 21.53 -14.22 12.01
C PRO A 183 22.48 -15.22 12.70
N ALA A 184 23.04 -14.82 13.81
CA ALA A 184 23.94 -15.67 14.60
C ALA A 184 23.21 -16.83 15.27
N LEU A 185 21.92 -16.67 15.61
CA LEU A 185 21.10 -17.70 16.23
C LEU A 185 20.65 -18.73 15.20
N ALA A 186 20.94 -20.00 15.43
CA ALA A 186 20.44 -21.13 14.66
C ALA A 186 19.39 -21.92 15.47
N ILE A 187 18.24 -22.19 14.87
CA ILE A 187 17.21 -23.07 15.42
C ILE A 187 17.17 -24.34 14.56
N VAL A 188 17.34 -25.49 15.19
CA VAL A 188 17.22 -26.81 14.54
C VAL A 188 15.95 -27.47 15.02
N ASP A 189 15.05 -27.71 14.11
CA ASP A 189 13.74 -28.30 14.38
C ASP A 189 13.73 -29.78 13.96
N ASP A 190 13.91 -30.64 14.97
CA ASP A 190 13.81 -32.11 14.82
C ASP A 190 12.43 -32.61 15.32
N SER A 191 11.44 -31.76 15.53
CA SER A 191 10.12 -32.14 16.03
C SER A 191 9.34 -33.06 15.09
N GLY A 192 9.73 -33.13 13.83
CA GLY A 192 9.04 -33.86 12.78
C GLY A 192 7.95 -33.06 12.07
N LEU A 193 7.85 -31.75 12.37
CA LEU A 193 6.96 -30.85 11.65
C LEU A 193 7.68 -30.25 10.44
N THR A 194 7.00 -30.27 9.28
CA THR A 194 7.57 -29.70 8.06
C THR A 194 7.50 -28.18 8.07
N ALA A 195 8.61 -27.54 7.83
CA ALA A 195 8.66 -26.09 7.62
C ALA A 195 8.40 -25.77 6.14
N SER A 196 7.53 -24.78 5.88
CA SER A 196 7.20 -24.33 4.53
C SER A 196 7.47 -22.85 4.39
N ASN A 197 8.11 -22.48 3.28
CA ASN A 197 8.37 -21.08 2.94
C ASN A 197 7.07 -20.25 2.93
N GLY A 198 7.09 -19.07 3.55
CA GLY A 198 5.93 -18.18 3.63
C GLY A 198 4.90 -18.53 4.70
N LYS A 199 5.16 -19.57 5.53
CA LYS A 199 4.26 -19.95 6.63
C LYS A 199 4.94 -19.79 7.99
N ASN A 200 4.15 -19.64 9.04
CA ASN A 200 4.69 -19.64 10.40
C ASN A 200 5.19 -21.04 10.76
N VAL A 201 6.45 -21.12 11.16
CA VAL A 201 7.10 -22.39 11.55
C VAL A 201 6.87 -22.74 13.02
N ALA A 202 6.57 -21.75 13.86
CA ALA A 202 6.26 -21.93 15.27
C ALA A 202 5.28 -20.86 15.76
N SER A 203 4.77 -21.03 16.97
CA SER A 203 3.84 -20.06 17.57
C SER A 203 4.55 -18.78 18.03
N GLY A 204 3.82 -17.65 18.10
CA GLY A 204 4.34 -16.40 18.67
C GLY A 204 4.79 -16.54 20.12
N SER A 205 4.18 -17.44 20.91
CA SER A 205 4.61 -17.75 22.28
C SER A 205 6.00 -18.40 22.31
N PHE A 206 6.30 -19.27 21.37
CA PHE A 206 7.64 -19.85 21.22
C PHE A 206 8.70 -18.77 20.92
N PHE A 207 8.42 -17.89 19.95
CA PHE A 207 9.35 -16.81 19.63
C PHE A 207 9.50 -15.80 20.75
N SER A 208 8.42 -15.53 21.51
CA SER A 208 8.49 -14.71 22.73
C SER A 208 9.39 -15.36 23.78
N PHE A 209 9.28 -16.66 23.99
CA PHE A 209 10.17 -17.41 24.89
C PHE A 209 11.61 -17.34 24.42
N VAL A 210 11.89 -17.62 23.14
CA VAL A 210 13.24 -17.52 22.57
C VAL A 210 13.82 -16.12 22.72
N GLY A 211 13.04 -15.07 22.46
CA GLY A 211 13.47 -13.68 22.63
C GLY A 211 13.89 -13.37 24.08
N LYS A 212 13.07 -13.82 25.07
CA LYS A 212 13.39 -13.68 26.50
C LYS A 212 14.65 -14.47 26.88
N LEU A 213 14.78 -15.68 26.32
CA LEU A 213 15.92 -16.56 26.59
C LEU A 213 17.23 -15.93 26.07
N VAL A 214 17.22 -15.37 24.86
CA VAL A 214 18.37 -14.66 24.29
C VAL A 214 18.71 -13.41 25.11
N ALA A 215 17.71 -12.64 25.50
CA ALA A 215 17.92 -11.47 26.37
C ALA A 215 18.51 -11.87 27.73
N ALA A 216 17.97 -12.92 28.37
CA ALA A 216 18.49 -13.43 29.63
C ALA A 216 19.91 -13.98 29.50
N ALA A 217 20.25 -14.65 28.40
CA ALA A 217 21.59 -15.11 28.12
C ALA A 217 22.57 -13.93 28.04
N ASN A 218 22.24 -12.92 27.25
CA ASN A 218 23.08 -11.72 27.10
C ASN A 218 23.29 -11.01 28.47
N ASN A 219 22.25 -10.89 29.29
CA ASN A 219 22.34 -10.30 30.64
C ASN A 219 23.25 -11.12 31.58
N ASN A 220 23.39 -12.42 31.35
CA ASN A 220 24.28 -13.32 32.08
C ASN A 220 25.68 -13.45 31.45
N GLY A 221 25.98 -12.69 30.39
CA GLY A 221 27.25 -12.77 29.66
C GLY A 221 27.43 -14.08 28.89
N LEU A 222 26.30 -14.68 28.44
CA LEU A 222 26.27 -15.89 27.62
C LEU A 222 25.72 -15.53 26.25
N GLU A 223 26.23 -16.19 25.21
CA GLU A 223 25.78 -16.04 23.85
C GLU A 223 25.17 -17.38 23.38
N ILE A 224 23.86 -17.38 23.06
CA ILE A 224 23.21 -18.57 22.51
C ILE A 224 23.58 -18.70 21.04
N THR A 225 24.16 -19.83 20.68
CA THR A 225 24.54 -20.14 19.29
C THR A 225 23.53 -21.04 18.61
N LYS A 226 22.88 -21.94 19.37
CA LYS A 226 21.96 -22.94 18.83
C LYS A 226 20.84 -23.26 19.80
N ILE A 227 19.63 -23.32 19.28
CA ILE A 227 18.46 -23.90 19.96
C ILE A 227 17.99 -25.09 19.15
N ARG A 228 17.83 -26.24 19.76
CA ARG A 228 17.30 -27.45 19.14
C ARG A 228 15.94 -27.79 19.73
N ILE A 229 14.97 -28.04 18.87
CA ILE A 229 13.67 -28.61 19.26
C ILE A 229 13.78 -30.12 19.06
N PRO A 230 13.79 -30.92 20.13
CA PRO A 230 13.98 -32.37 19.99
C PRO A 230 12.75 -33.07 19.40
N PRO A 231 12.92 -34.33 18.91
CA PRO A 231 11.81 -35.08 18.36
C PRO A 231 10.63 -35.24 19.32
N ALA A 232 9.41 -35.16 18.78
CA ALA A 232 8.15 -35.34 19.49
C ALA A 232 7.92 -34.42 20.70
N SER A 233 8.62 -33.28 20.80
CA SER A 233 8.47 -32.34 21.89
C SER A 233 8.43 -30.89 21.40
N LEU A 234 7.31 -30.22 21.60
CA LEU A 234 7.13 -28.78 21.32
C LEU A 234 7.28 -27.90 22.57
N ARG A 235 7.44 -28.52 23.76
CA ARG A 235 7.57 -27.80 25.04
C ARG A 235 8.98 -27.88 25.63
N GLN A 236 9.89 -28.52 24.96
CA GLN A 236 11.28 -28.67 25.37
C GLN A 236 12.19 -28.08 24.30
N VAL A 237 13.21 -27.40 24.73
CA VAL A 237 14.32 -26.92 23.88
C VAL A 237 15.65 -27.34 24.48
N GLU A 238 16.60 -27.59 23.61
CA GLU A 238 18.00 -27.82 23.97
C GLU A 238 18.81 -26.60 23.55
N VAL A 239 19.45 -25.94 24.52
CA VAL A 239 20.12 -24.65 24.32
C VAL A 239 21.61 -24.81 24.43
N SER A 240 22.34 -24.40 23.40
CA SER A 240 23.80 -24.37 23.37
C SER A 240 24.29 -22.94 23.41
N VAL A 241 25.31 -22.68 24.21
CA VAL A 241 25.93 -21.36 24.32
C VAL A 241 27.41 -21.41 23.90
N ASN A 242 27.90 -20.27 23.47
CA ASN A 242 29.28 -20.14 23.01
C ASN A 242 30.25 -20.51 24.13
N GLY A 243 31.30 -21.28 23.78
CA GLY A 243 32.33 -21.69 24.75
C GLY A 243 31.96 -22.83 25.71
N VAL A 244 30.73 -23.37 25.67
CA VAL A 244 30.28 -24.50 26.49
C VAL A 244 30.05 -25.73 25.64
N LYS A 245 30.62 -26.87 26.03
CA LYS A 245 30.57 -28.11 25.23
C LYS A 245 29.29 -28.96 25.40
N TYR A 246 28.49 -28.68 26.40
CA TYR A 246 27.26 -29.36 26.72
C TYR A 246 26.06 -28.39 26.53
N TYR A 247 24.86 -28.92 26.38
CA TYR A 247 23.66 -28.15 26.22
C TYR A 247 22.76 -28.22 27.46
N ALA A 248 21.87 -27.24 27.58
CA ALA A 248 20.83 -27.24 28.60
C ALA A 248 19.49 -27.66 28.02
N LYS A 249 18.79 -28.59 28.70
CA LYS A 249 17.36 -28.90 28.42
C LYS A 249 16.51 -27.91 29.21
N MET A 250 15.66 -27.20 28.51
CA MET A 250 14.79 -26.17 29.07
C MET A 250 13.34 -26.38 28.65
N SER A 251 12.40 -25.95 29.48
CA SER A 251 10.95 -25.99 29.20
C SER A 251 10.46 -24.65 28.69
N THR A 252 9.70 -24.65 27.59
CA THR A 252 9.04 -23.41 27.10
C THR A 252 7.88 -22.95 28.01
N SER A 253 7.50 -23.76 28.98
CA SER A 253 6.44 -23.44 29.96
C SER A 253 6.95 -22.73 31.21
N GLU A 254 8.26 -22.74 31.44
CA GLU A 254 8.92 -22.15 32.59
C GLU A 254 9.59 -20.81 32.24
N SER A 255 9.96 -20.03 33.26
CA SER A 255 10.63 -18.75 33.06
C SER A 255 11.95 -18.91 32.30
N ALA A 256 12.07 -18.24 31.19
CA ALA A 256 13.32 -18.22 30.41
C ALA A 256 14.48 -17.63 31.20
N GLU A 257 14.20 -16.56 31.97
CA GLU A 257 15.20 -15.87 32.82
C GLU A 257 15.69 -16.77 33.94
N GLY A 258 14.74 -17.47 34.62
CA GLY A 258 15.09 -18.37 35.74
C GLY A 258 15.90 -19.55 35.26
N GLN A 259 15.53 -20.17 34.14
CA GLN A 259 16.28 -21.28 33.59
C GLN A 259 17.67 -20.85 33.09
N MET A 260 17.82 -19.66 32.52
CA MET A 260 19.13 -19.17 32.09
C MET A 260 20.04 -18.82 33.27
N ALA A 261 19.51 -18.23 34.34
CA ALA A 261 20.25 -17.99 35.57
C ALA A 261 20.75 -19.31 36.20
N ASN A 262 19.90 -20.34 36.24
CA ASN A 262 20.27 -21.69 36.69
C ASN A 262 21.33 -22.31 35.76
N PHE A 263 21.25 -22.09 34.44
CA PHE A 263 22.27 -22.55 33.51
C PHE A 263 23.64 -21.88 33.80
N LYS A 264 23.67 -20.57 34.02
CA LYS A 264 24.88 -19.86 34.41
C LYS A 264 25.49 -20.42 35.69
N THR A 265 24.64 -20.69 36.68
CA THR A 265 25.07 -21.29 37.96
C THR A 265 25.68 -22.68 37.72
N ALA A 266 25.03 -23.50 36.87
CA ALA A 266 25.54 -24.84 36.53
C ALA A 266 26.91 -24.75 35.79
N ILE A 267 27.04 -23.81 34.84
CA ILE A 267 28.33 -23.59 34.14
C ILE A 267 29.43 -23.27 35.13
N ASN A 268 29.21 -22.37 36.07
CA ASN A 268 30.19 -21.99 37.11
C ASN A 268 30.53 -23.19 38.02
N TYR A 269 29.52 -23.95 38.43
CA TYR A 269 29.69 -25.15 39.23
C TYR A 269 30.59 -26.20 38.53
N PHE A 270 30.29 -26.52 37.28
CA PHE A 270 31.03 -27.51 36.50
C PHE A 270 32.47 -27.07 36.20
N ALA A 271 32.66 -25.77 35.94
CA ALA A 271 34.01 -25.21 35.79
C ALA A 271 34.84 -25.37 37.06
N THR A 272 34.27 -25.05 38.25
CA THR A 272 34.97 -25.13 39.53
C THR A 272 35.28 -26.58 39.93
N HIS A 273 34.35 -27.50 39.70
CA HIS A 273 34.50 -28.91 40.10
C HIS A 273 35.11 -29.79 38.99
N LYS A 274 35.49 -29.19 37.85
CA LYS A 274 36.06 -29.91 36.69
C LYS A 274 35.17 -31.07 36.18
N VAL A 275 33.86 -30.85 36.25
CA VAL A 275 32.85 -31.78 35.74
C VAL A 275 32.57 -31.45 34.27
N SER A 276 32.48 -32.47 33.41
CA SER A 276 32.19 -32.32 32.00
C SER A 276 30.93 -33.13 31.64
N PRO A 277 29.73 -32.62 31.88
CA PRO A 277 28.49 -33.35 31.56
C PRO A 277 28.22 -33.38 30.05
N SER A 278 27.36 -34.30 29.61
CA SER A 278 26.79 -34.29 28.26
C SER A 278 25.67 -33.24 28.11
N TYR A 279 24.89 -33.07 29.15
CA TYR A 279 23.81 -32.05 29.22
C TYR A 279 23.49 -31.71 30.68
N VAL A 280 22.78 -30.60 30.85
CA VAL A 280 22.11 -30.23 32.11
C VAL A 280 20.62 -30.09 31.88
N ASP A 281 19.80 -30.69 32.72
CA ASP A 281 18.32 -30.63 32.64
C ASP A 281 17.82 -29.62 33.68
N LEU A 282 17.24 -28.53 33.18
CA LEU A 282 16.72 -27.40 33.94
C LEU A 282 15.21 -27.22 33.81
N ARG A 283 14.50 -28.20 33.30
CA ARG A 283 13.05 -28.16 33.05
C ARG A 283 12.19 -28.10 34.31
N ILE A 284 12.79 -28.39 35.46
CA ILE A 284 12.12 -28.31 36.76
C ILE A 284 12.67 -27.12 37.53
N GLU A 285 11.78 -26.22 37.91
CA GLU A 285 12.16 -25.01 38.65
C GLU A 285 12.95 -25.35 39.93
N GLY A 286 14.05 -24.63 40.16
CA GLY A 286 14.90 -24.79 41.34
C GLY A 286 15.73 -26.07 41.39
N LYS A 287 15.72 -26.93 40.34
CA LYS A 287 16.47 -28.17 40.27
C LYS A 287 17.26 -28.26 38.95
N GLY A 288 18.46 -28.76 39.03
CA GLY A 288 19.30 -29.09 37.88
C GLY A 288 19.83 -30.51 37.97
N TYR A 289 19.57 -31.31 36.95
CA TYR A 289 20.11 -32.67 36.81
C TYR A 289 21.10 -32.68 35.66
N TYR A 290 22.17 -33.45 35.80
CA TYR A 290 23.18 -33.56 34.71
C TYR A 290 23.58 -35.00 34.48
N LYS A 291 24.10 -35.30 33.31
CA LYS A 291 24.58 -36.62 32.91
C LYS A 291 25.93 -36.53 32.19
#